data_1230d7460c1d8f86ce88c0f04feac462
#
_entry.id   1230d7460c1d8f86ce88c0f04feac462
#
_cell.length_a   1.000
_cell.length_b   1.000
_cell.length_c   1.000
_cell.angle_alpha   90.00
_cell.angle_beta   90.00
_cell.angle_gamma   90.00
#
_symmetry.space_group_name_H-M   'P 1'
#
loop_
_entity.id
_entity.type
_entity.pdbx_description
1 polymer ?
#
loop_
_entity_poly.entity_id
_entity_poly.type
_entity_poly.pdbx_seq_one_letter_code
_entity_poly.pdbx_strand_id
1 'polypeptide(L)'
;MKILFTPHWNWYFSYFSNEQYDVYFKEEYVYLYETPTEKPYCAVIYENDSYMLFPFLKREFTYNEKTFFDFETAYGYGGPICNVNNESFWVAALRSLSQEFSNHGCVAGFVRFHPLLDNYRKFDSIGKVIFDRKTIAMDLSLDENDIWMNEIHTKNRNVIKKGDRNGLKFVVDDAFAYLPQFARLYNSTMDKLSADGFYYFNDAYYRSLKERIDNKFLGVVKLEEEVLSAAIFFCHPPYGHY
;
A
#
# COMPACT_ATOMS: atom_id res chain seq x y z
N MET A 1 27.91 -5.18 5.33
CA MET A 1 26.44 -5.08 5.27
C MET A 1 25.84 -5.94 6.37
N LYS A 2 24.82 -5.45 7.10
CA LYS A 2 24.12 -6.19 8.15
C LYS A 2 22.67 -6.34 7.75
N ILE A 3 22.02 -7.44 8.16
CA ILE A 3 20.60 -7.74 7.93
C ILE A 3 19.95 -8.04 9.27
N LEU A 4 18.76 -7.48 9.47
CA LEU A 4 17.90 -7.72 10.62
C LEU A 4 16.47 -7.99 10.13
N PHE A 5 15.84 -9.05 10.62
CA PHE A 5 14.40 -9.27 10.46
C PHE A 5 13.71 -8.83 11.74
N THR A 6 12.78 -7.91 11.63
CA THR A 6 12.09 -7.32 12.78
C THR A 6 10.59 -7.16 12.53
N PRO A 7 9.73 -7.39 13.54
CA PRO A 7 8.31 -7.04 13.47
C PRO A 7 8.07 -5.54 13.70
N HIS A 8 9.11 -4.76 14.11
CA HIS A 8 9.01 -3.35 14.39
C HIS A 8 10.08 -2.57 13.63
N TRP A 9 9.65 -1.67 12.71
CA TRP A 9 10.57 -0.96 11.81
C TRP A 9 10.27 0.52 11.59
N ASN A 10 9.18 1.05 12.14
CA ASN A 10 8.80 2.45 11.91
C ASN A 10 9.89 3.47 12.28
N TRP A 11 10.68 3.18 13.31
CA TRP A 11 11.74 4.09 13.73
C TRP A 11 12.84 4.27 12.66
N TYR A 12 13.01 3.33 11.72
CA TYR A 12 13.98 3.44 10.63
C TYR A 12 13.57 4.50 9.60
N PHE A 13 12.29 4.89 9.54
CA PHE A 13 11.87 5.97 8.65
C PHE A 13 12.48 7.32 9.02
N SER A 14 13.06 7.49 10.20
CA SER A 14 13.87 8.66 10.56
C SER A 14 15.11 8.86 9.67
N TYR A 15 15.55 7.84 8.95
CA TYR A 15 16.65 7.89 7.97
C TYR A 15 16.17 8.13 6.53
N PHE A 16 14.86 8.24 6.31
CA PHE A 16 14.24 8.42 4.99
C PHE A 16 13.57 9.78 4.88
N SER A 17 13.59 10.39 3.68
CA SER A 17 12.69 11.50 3.39
C SER A 17 11.30 10.97 3.01
N ASN A 18 10.28 11.82 3.11
CA ASN A 18 8.89 11.41 2.82
C ASN A 18 8.67 10.94 1.38
N GLU A 19 9.50 11.42 0.43
CA GLU A 19 9.43 11.02 -0.97
C GLU A 19 9.95 9.58 -1.22
N GLN A 20 10.65 9.00 -0.26
CA GLN A 20 11.30 7.69 -0.40
C GLN A 20 10.45 6.52 0.05
N TYR A 21 9.30 6.79 0.70
CA TYR A 21 8.36 5.76 1.14
C TYR A 21 6.92 6.29 1.14
N ASP A 22 5.98 5.42 1.39
CA ASP A 22 4.55 5.72 1.40
C ASP A 22 3.85 4.97 2.54
N VAL A 23 2.57 5.21 2.74
CA VAL A 23 1.74 4.56 3.77
C VAL A 23 1.87 3.03 3.76
N TYR A 24 1.98 2.43 2.59
CA TYR A 24 2.07 0.98 2.39
C TYR A 24 3.29 0.31 3.05
N PHE A 25 4.33 1.08 3.35
CA PHE A 25 5.57 0.58 3.95
C PHE A 25 5.57 0.65 5.47
N LYS A 26 4.60 1.35 6.08
CA LYS A 26 4.50 1.52 7.52
C LYS A 26 3.98 0.26 8.22
N GLU A 27 4.42 0.06 9.47
CA GLU A 27 3.93 -1.04 10.31
C GLU A 27 2.41 -1.07 10.36
N GLU A 28 1.78 0.07 10.63
CA GLU A 28 0.34 0.21 10.80
C GLU A 28 -0.44 -0.32 9.59
N TYR A 29 0.09 -0.09 8.39
CA TYR A 29 -0.53 -0.58 7.16
C TYR A 29 -0.32 -2.08 6.96
N VAL A 30 0.91 -2.56 7.12
CA VAL A 30 1.22 -3.99 6.90
C VAL A 30 0.50 -4.86 7.92
N TYR A 31 0.37 -4.39 9.17
CA TYR A 31 -0.38 -5.07 10.23
C TYR A 31 -1.90 -5.15 9.98
N LEU A 32 -2.48 -4.37 9.06
CA LEU A 32 -3.88 -4.56 8.65
C LEU A 32 -4.13 -5.93 8.01
N TYR A 33 -3.09 -6.52 7.44
CA TYR A 33 -3.13 -7.79 6.71
C TYR A 33 -2.58 -8.96 7.52
N GLU A 34 -2.29 -8.74 8.81
CA GLU A 34 -1.89 -9.82 9.70
C GLU A 34 -3.02 -10.85 9.84
N THR A 35 -2.67 -12.13 9.69
CA THR A 35 -3.57 -13.27 9.92
C THR A 35 -2.94 -14.24 10.94
N PRO A 36 -3.66 -15.26 11.40
CA PRO A 36 -3.06 -16.30 12.23
C PRO A 36 -1.83 -16.97 11.58
N THR A 37 -1.80 -17.08 10.27
CA THR A 37 -0.76 -17.77 9.50
C THR A 37 0.24 -16.82 8.82
N GLU A 38 -0.08 -15.54 8.68
CA GLU A 38 0.75 -14.54 8.00
C GLU A 38 1.13 -13.44 8.97
N LYS A 39 2.41 -13.24 9.18
CA LYS A 39 2.95 -12.30 10.18
C LYS A 39 3.75 -11.19 9.52
N PRO A 40 3.51 -9.92 9.91
CA PRO A 40 4.28 -8.79 9.44
C PRO A 40 5.74 -8.85 9.89
N TYR A 41 6.64 -8.64 8.96
CA TYR A 41 8.07 -8.46 9.17
C TYR A 41 8.63 -7.40 8.24
N CYS A 42 9.78 -6.86 8.62
CA CYS A 42 10.61 -6.07 7.73
C CYS A 42 12.03 -6.63 7.73
N ALA A 43 12.58 -6.85 6.54
CA ALA A 43 14.01 -7.01 6.38
C ALA A 43 14.64 -5.61 6.35
N VAL A 44 15.49 -5.32 7.32
CA VAL A 44 16.29 -4.10 7.42
C VAL A 44 17.71 -4.44 7.05
N ILE A 45 18.19 -3.92 5.92
CA ILE A 45 19.55 -4.13 5.44
C ILE A 45 20.27 -2.79 5.53
N TYR A 46 21.44 -2.77 6.16
CA TYR A 46 22.16 -1.53 6.34
C TYR A 46 23.68 -1.65 6.32
N GLU A 47 24.33 -0.57 5.91
CA GLU A 47 25.78 -0.38 5.96
C GLU A 47 26.06 1.11 6.14
N ASN A 48 26.73 1.47 7.25
CA ASN A 48 26.87 2.85 7.68
C ASN A 48 25.49 3.55 7.76
N ASP A 49 25.31 4.69 7.06
CA ASP A 49 24.05 5.43 7.02
C ASP A 49 23.14 5.07 5.84
N SER A 50 23.47 4.01 5.13
CA SER A 50 22.66 3.49 4.02
C SER A 50 21.74 2.39 4.51
N TYR A 51 20.44 2.54 4.30
CA TYR A 51 19.39 1.62 4.74
C TYR A 51 18.52 1.19 3.57
N MET A 52 18.20 -0.11 3.53
CA MET A 52 17.12 -0.67 2.73
C MET A 52 16.09 -1.27 3.68
N LEU A 53 14.81 -0.95 3.49
CA LEU A 53 13.69 -1.57 4.17
C LEU A 53 12.88 -2.39 3.17
N PHE A 54 12.47 -3.57 3.58
CA PHE A 54 11.58 -4.42 2.81
C PHE A 54 10.51 -5.03 3.72
N PRO A 55 9.38 -4.35 3.92
CA PRO A 55 8.25 -4.88 4.66
C PRO A 55 7.52 -5.98 3.88
N PHE A 56 7.11 -7.05 4.58
CA PHE A 56 6.40 -8.19 3.99
C PHE A 56 5.58 -8.95 5.03
N LEU A 57 4.67 -9.77 4.56
CA LEU A 57 3.93 -10.76 5.35
C LEU A 57 4.62 -12.11 5.16
N LYS A 58 5.04 -12.73 6.25
CA LYS A 58 5.72 -14.03 6.27
C LYS A 58 4.71 -15.11 6.63
N ARG A 59 4.67 -16.19 5.84
CA ARG A 59 3.88 -17.39 6.12
C ARG A 59 4.81 -18.58 6.28
N GLU A 60 4.83 -19.16 7.48
CA GLU A 60 5.62 -20.36 7.79
C GLU A 60 4.81 -21.65 7.60
N PHE A 61 5.49 -22.69 7.13
CA PHE A 61 4.92 -24.03 7.02
C PHE A 61 6.00 -25.10 7.20
N THR A 62 5.56 -26.32 7.58
CA THR A 62 6.48 -27.46 7.76
C THR A 62 6.25 -28.47 6.66
N TYR A 63 7.34 -28.92 6.06
CA TYR A 63 7.36 -30.02 5.08
C TYR A 63 8.54 -30.95 5.35
N ASN A 64 8.29 -32.25 5.47
CA ASN A 64 9.29 -33.26 5.82
C ASN A 64 10.16 -32.86 7.04
N GLU A 65 9.49 -32.47 8.14
CA GLU A 65 10.12 -32.05 9.41
C GLU A 65 11.01 -30.81 9.33
N LYS A 66 11.02 -30.12 8.20
CA LYS A 66 11.74 -28.85 8.01
C LYS A 66 10.76 -27.69 7.91
N THR A 67 11.14 -26.60 8.54
CA THR A 67 10.38 -25.34 8.45
C THR A 67 10.85 -24.54 7.24
N PHE A 68 9.88 -24.10 6.44
CA PHE A 68 10.02 -23.23 5.30
C PHE A 68 9.12 -22.03 5.46
N PHE A 69 9.30 -21.02 4.64
CA PHE A 69 8.36 -19.91 4.52
C PHE A 69 8.23 -19.45 3.09
N ASP A 70 7.11 -18.81 2.81
CA ASP A 70 6.93 -17.90 1.69
C ASP A 70 6.56 -16.51 2.23
N PHE A 71 6.54 -15.54 1.33
CA PHE A 71 6.14 -14.18 1.71
C PHE A 71 5.41 -13.46 0.57
N GLU A 72 4.61 -12.48 0.95
CA GLU A 72 4.10 -11.48 0.02
C GLU A 72 4.14 -10.08 0.63
N THR A 73 4.10 -9.05 -0.21
CA THR A 73 3.83 -7.69 0.28
C THR A 73 2.36 -7.57 0.64
N ALA A 74 2.03 -6.75 1.63
CA ALA A 74 0.65 -6.40 1.95
C ALA A 74 -0.11 -5.95 0.68
N TYR A 75 -1.41 -6.16 0.65
CA TYR A 75 -2.23 -5.73 -0.49
C TYR A 75 -2.10 -4.22 -0.71
N GLY A 76 -2.09 -3.80 -1.96
CA GLY A 76 -1.74 -2.46 -2.39
C GLY A 76 -0.35 -2.47 -3.02
N TYR A 77 0.59 -1.77 -2.43
CA TYR A 77 1.95 -1.64 -2.95
C TYR A 77 3.01 -1.96 -1.89
N GLY A 78 4.24 -2.22 -2.32
CA GLY A 78 5.34 -2.56 -1.43
C GLY A 78 6.65 -2.71 -2.20
N GLY A 79 7.47 -3.66 -1.76
CA GLY A 79 8.81 -3.91 -2.30
C GLY A 79 9.91 -3.23 -1.48
N PRO A 80 11.17 -3.32 -1.89
CA PRO A 80 12.27 -2.68 -1.20
C PRO A 80 12.27 -1.17 -1.42
N ILE A 81 12.66 -0.40 -0.41
CA ILE A 81 12.94 1.03 -0.48
C ILE A 81 14.31 1.32 0.13
N CYS A 82 15.02 2.32 -0.38
CA CYS A 82 16.31 2.75 0.16
C CYS A 82 16.31 4.26 0.44
N ASN A 83 17.03 4.63 1.51
CA ASN A 83 17.25 6.04 1.83
C ASN A 83 18.34 6.71 0.96
N VAL A 84 19.07 5.93 0.18
CA VAL A 84 20.15 6.43 -0.70
C VAL A 84 19.91 6.02 -2.15
N ASN A 85 20.26 6.91 -3.07
CA ASN A 85 20.27 6.60 -4.51
C ASN A 85 21.66 6.09 -4.93
N ASN A 86 22.08 4.97 -4.34
CA ASN A 86 23.35 4.30 -4.61
C ASN A 86 23.11 2.91 -5.20
N GLU A 87 23.38 2.77 -6.50
CA GLU A 87 23.11 1.51 -7.22
C GLU A 87 23.89 0.32 -6.68
N SER A 88 25.16 0.53 -6.30
CA SER A 88 25.98 -0.55 -5.77
C SER A 88 25.45 -1.04 -4.42
N PHE A 89 24.99 -0.14 -3.55
CA PHE A 89 24.32 -0.51 -2.29
C PHE A 89 23.01 -1.26 -2.55
N TRP A 90 22.16 -0.78 -3.47
CA TRP A 90 20.91 -1.43 -3.83
C TRP A 90 21.12 -2.88 -4.26
N VAL A 91 22.01 -3.10 -5.23
CA VAL A 91 22.30 -4.44 -5.77
C VAL A 91 22.89 -5.36 -4.70
N ALA A 92 23.83 -4.86 -3.89
CA ALA A 92 24.44 -5.62 -2.82
C ALA A 92 23.42 -5.98 -1.72
N ALA A 93 22.54 -5.05 -1.35
CA ALA A 93 21.49 -5.26 -0.37
C ALA A 93 20.47 -6.32 -0.83
N LEU A 94 20.00 -6.23 -2.08
CA LEU A 94 19.07 -7.22 -2.65
C LEU A 94 19.69 -8.62 -2.75
N ARG A 95 20.96 -8.73 -3.15
CA ARG A 95 21.66 -10.02 -3.18
C ARG A 95 21.82 -10.62 -1.80
N SER A 96 22.19 -9.79 -0.82
CA SER A 96 22.31 -10.23 0.58
C SER A 96 20.96 -10.69 1.13
N LEU A 97 19.87 -9.97 0.82
CA LEU A 97 18.51 -10.35 1.19
C LEU A 97 18.10 -11.70 0.57
N SER A 98 18.35 -11.88 -0.73
CA SER A 98 18.05 -13.12 -1.43
C SER A 98 18.80 -14.32 -0.85
N GLN A 99 20.08 -14.14 -0.53
CA GLN A 99 20.88 -15.17 0.12
C GLN A 99 20.34 -15.51 1.50
N GLU A 100 19.98 -14.49 2.30
CA GLU A 100 19.48 -14.68 3.65
C GLU A 100 18.10 -15.35 3.65
N PHE A 101 17.22 -14.99 2.73
CA PHE A 101 15.95 -15.67 2.52
C PHE A 101 16.16 -17.16 2.18
N SER A 102 17.09 -17.46 1.28
CA SER A 102 17.43 -18.84 0.92
C SER A 102 17.98 -19.63 2.12
N ASN A 103 18.86 -19.02 2.91
CA ASN A 103 19.46 -19.65 4.11
C ASN A 103 18.40 -20.00 5.15
N HIS A 104 17.31 -19.21 5.24
CA HIS A 104 16.22 -19.41 6.19
C HIS A 104 15.05 -20.23 5.62
N GLY A 105 15.21 -20.84 4.44
CA GLY A 105 14.20 -21.73 3.85
C GLY A 105 13.05 -21.00 3.15
N CYS A 106 13.27 -19.80 2.64
CA CYS A 106 12.30 -19.13 1.77
C CYS A 106 12.17 -19.91 0.46
N VAL A 107 10.94 -20.24 0.09
CA VAL A 107 10.65 -21.01 -1.13
C VAL A 107 10.05 -20.16 -2.24
N ALA A 108 9.35 -19.10 -1.91
CA ALA A 108 8.72 -18.19 -2.86
C ALA A 108 8.48 -16.81 -2.25
N GLY A 109 8.35 -15.80 -3.09
CA GLY A 109 7.93 -14.47 -2.69
C GLY A 109 7.12 -13.79 -3.78
N PHE A 110 6.11 -13.02 -3.38
CA PHE A 110 5.32 -12.20 -4.28
C PHE A 110 5.37 -10.73 -3.86
N VAL A 111 5.77 -9.86 -4.79
CA VAL A 111 5.97 -8.43 -4.53
C VAL A 111 5.12 -7.60 -5.48
N ARG A 112 4.27 -6.75 -4.89
CA ARG A 112 3.52 -5.71 -5.62
C ARG A 112 4.29 -4.41 -5.50
N PHE A 113 5.02 -4.05 -6.57
CA PHE A 113 5.86 -2.85 -6.54
C PHE A 113 5.05 -1.57 -6.54
N HIS A 114 5.62 -0.54 -5.90
CA HIS A 114 5.02 0.79 -5.84
C HIS A 114 5.21 1.53 -7.18
N PRO A 115 4.13 2.02 -7.84
CA PRO A 115 4.20 2.55 -9.19
C PRO A 115 4.95 3.89 -9.30
N LEU A 116 5.03 4.67 -8.21
CA LEU A 116 5.67 5.99 -8.22
C LEU A 116 7.10 5.99 -7.66
N LEU A 117 7.53 4.90 -7.01
CA LEU A 117 8.87 4.79 -6.41
C LEU A 117 9.89 4.08 -7.32
N ASP A 118 9.45 3.53 -8.45
CA ASP A 118 10.31 2.79 -9.39
C ASP A 118 11.16 1.67 -8.73
N ASN A 119 10.72 1.18 -7.59
CA ASN A 119 11.48 0.25 -6.74
C ASN A 119 11.60 -1.18 -7.33
N TYR A 120 10.94 -1.43 -8.45
CA TYR A 120 11.08 -2.67 -9.22
C TYR A 120 12.38 -2.76 -10.02
N ARG A 121 12.96 -1.60 -10.42
CA ARG A 121 14.04 -1.52 -11.46
C ARG A 121 15.29 -2.32 -11.14
N LYS A 122 15.58 -2.54 -9.87
CA LYS A 122 16.77 -3.28 -9.44
C LYS A 122 16.46 -4.74 -9.07
N PHE A 123 15.18 -5.09 -9.02
CA PHE A 123 14.73 -6.38 -8.51
C PHE A 123 15.03 -7.55 -9.47
N ASP A 124 15.23 -7.28 -10.75
CA ASP A 124 15.60 -8.30 -11.76
C ASP A 124 16.89 -9.07 -11.40
N SER A 125 17.72 -8.51 -10.50
CA SER A 125 18.94 -9.18 -10.02
C SER A 125 18.67 -10.37 -9.09
N ILE A 126 17.46 -10.47 -8.51
CA ILE A 126 17.10 -11.51 -7.53
C ILE A 126 15.74 -12.17 -7.81
N GLY A 127 14.96 -11.65 -8.72
CA GLY A 127 13.61 -12.15 -9.02
C GLY A 127 13.18 -11.82 -10.43
N LYS A 128 12.01 -12.31 -10.83
CA LYS A 128 11.40 -12.00 -12.11
C LYS A 128 10.42 -10.85 -11.95
N VAL A 129 10.67 -9.73 -12.62
CA VAL A 129 9.73 -8.62 -12.69
C VAL A 129 8.76 -8.82 -13.86
N ILE A 130 7.47 -8.70 -13.60
CA ILE A 130 6.41 -8.88 -14.59
C ILE A 130 5.57 -7.60 -14.61
N PHE A 131 5.39 -7.04 -15.82
CA PHE A 131 4.43 -5.97 -16.02
C PHE A 131 3.01 -6.56 -15.98
N ASP A 132 2.20 -6.11 -15.01
CA ASP A 132 0.80 -6.52 -14.88
C ASP A 132 -0.13 -5.50 -15.54
N ARG A 133 -0.13 -4.27 -15.04
CA ARG A 133 -1.04 -3.21 -15.52
C ARG A 133 -0.49 -1.81 -15.28
N LYS A 134 -1.13 -0.83 -15.91
CA LYS A 134 -0.88 0.59 -15.65
C LYS A 134 -1.79 1.09 -14.53
N THR A 135 -1.28 1.98 -13.70
CA THR A 135 -2.07 2.81 -12.77
C THR A 135 -2.20 4.21 -13.34
N ILE A 136 -3.17 4.94 -12.84
CA ILE A 136 -3.37 6.36 -13.19
C ILE A 136 -2.89 7.16 -11.99
N ALA A 137 -2.02 8.13 -12.23
CA ALA A 137 -1.59 9.11 -11.24
C ALA A 137 -1.95 10.51 -11.74
N MET A 138 -2.24 11.40 -10.81
CA MET A 138 -2.50 12.81 -11.04
C MET A 138 -1.43 13.62 -10.32
N ASP A 139 -0.88 14.64 -10.98
CA ASP A 139 0.06 15.56 -10.33
C ASP A 139 -0.70 16.57 -9.49
N LEU A 140 -0.64 16.41 -8.16
CA LEU A 140 -1.29 17.28 -7.19
C LEU A 140 -0.48 18.53 -6.84
N SER A 141 0.71 18.72 -7.43
CA SER A 141 1.49 19.97 -7.29
C SER A 141 0.97 21.10 -8.18
N LEU A 142 0.14 20.77 -9.15
CA LEU A 142 -0.53 21.72 -10.06
C LEU A 142 -1.64 22.46 -9.30
N ASP A 143 -1.96 23.67 -9.77
CA ASP A 143 -3.13 24.38 -9.22
C ASP A 143 -4.45 23.70 -9.61
N GLU A 144 -5.52 24.00 -8.82
CA GLU A 144 -6.83 23.36 -9.00
C GLU A 144 -7.42 23.57 -10.41
N ASN A 145 -7.19 24.71 -11.03
CA ASN A 145 -7.71 24.99 -12.37
C ASN A 145 -6.95 24.18 -13.42
N ASP A 146 -5.64 24.03 -13.29
CA ASP A 146 -4.83 23.20 -14.17
C ASP A 146 -5.21 21.73 -14.04
N ILE A 147 -5.36 21.23 -12.81
CA ILE A 147 -5.87 19.88 -12.58
C ILE A 147 -7.25 19.70 -13.23
N TRP A 148 -8.17 20.64 -12.99
CA TRP A 148 -9.52 20.57 -13.54
C TRP A 148 -9.53 20.58 -15.07
N MET A 149 -8.75 21.43 -15.69
CA MET A 149 -8.80 21.64 -17.16
C MET A 149 -7.99 20.61 -17.93
N ASN A 150 -6.84 20.17 -17.39
CA ASN A 150 -5.84 19.42 -18.11
C ASN A 150 -5.77 17.94 -17.67
N GLU A 151 -5.94 17.65 -16.36
CA GLU A 151 -5.83 16.28 -15.84
C GLU A 151 -7.19 15.54 -15.85
N ILE A 152 -8.30 16.27 -15.64
CA ILE A 152 -9.63 15.65 -15.62
C ILE A 152 -10.24 15.66 -17.02
N HIS A 153 -10.45 14.48 -17.59
CA HIS A 153 -11.06 14.35 -18.91
C HIS A 153 -12.44 15.06 -18.99
N THR A 154 -12.73 15.73 -20.10
CA THR A 154 -13.98 16.52 -20.31
C THR A 154 -15.26 15.76 -19.95
N LYS A 155 -15.33 14.44 -20.28
CA LYS A 155 -16.47 13.60 -19.92
C LYS A 155 -16.67 13.55 -18.40
N ASN A 156 -15.61 13.38 -17.63
CA ASN A 156 -15.67 13.33 -16.17
C ASN A 156 -16.07 14.68 -15.58
N ARG A 157 -15.52 15.79 -16.09
CA ARG A 157 -15.94 17.15 -15.70
C ARG A 157 -17.44 17.35 -15.89
N ASN A 158 -17.99 16.88 -17.02
CA ASN A 158 -19.43 16.98 -17.28
C ASN A 158 -20.27 16.12 -16.32
N VAL A 159 -19.78 14.94 -15.95
CA VAL A 159 -20.43 14.06 -14.95
C VAL A 159 -20.44 14.74 -13.57
N ILE A 160 -19.31 15.31 -13.14
CA ILE A 160 -19.18 16.03 -11.87
C ILE A 160 -20.18 17.20 -11.84
N LYS A 161 -20.15 18.07 -12.88
CA LYS A 161 -21.10 19.20 -12.99
C LYS A 161 -22.58 18.76 -13.02
N LYS A 162 -22.89 17.59 -13.56
CA LYS A 162 -24.23 17.02 -13.51
C LYS A 162 -24.57 16.59 -12.08
N GLY A 163 -23.63 15.99 -11.37
CA GLY A 163 -23.79 15.64 -9.95
C GLY A 163 -24.15 16.87 -9.12
N ASP A 164 -23.36 17.94 -9.23
CA ASP A 164 -23.59 19.20 -8.50
C ASP A 164 -24.97 19.77 -8.78
N ARG A 165 -25.39 19.83 -10.07
CA ARG A 165 -26.72 20.31 -10.47
C ARG A 165 -27.86 19.45 -9.92
N ASN A 166 -27.63 18.19 -9.65
CA ASN A 166 -28.60 17.27 -9.04
C ASN A 166 -28.53 17.26 -7.50
N GLY A 167 -27.76 18.16 -6.91
CA GLY A 167 -27.71 18.32 -5.45
C GLY A 167 -26.76 17.31 -4.74
N LEU A 168 -25.92 16.58 -5.49
CA LEU A 168 -24.91 15.74 -4.87
C LEU A 168 -23.89 16.61 -4.12
N LYS A 169 -23.49 16.16 -2.95
CA LYS A 169 -22.48 16.82 -2.11
C LYS A 169 -21.37 15.85 -1.77
N PHE A 170 -20.13 16.32 -1.89
CA PHE A 170 -18.97 15.63 -1.37
C PHE A 170 -18.70 16.07 0.07
N VAL A 171 -18.45 15.10 0.94
CA VAL A 171 -18.14 15.31 2.37
C VAL A 171 -16.84 14.59 2.69
N VAL A 172 -15.93 15.28 3.36
CA VAL A 172 -14.73 14.69 3.98
C VAL A 172 -15.11 14.27 5.40
N ASP A 173 -14.92 12.99 5.72
CA ASP A 173 -15.24 12.40 7.02
C ASP A 173 -13.96 11.84 7.65
N ASP A 174 -13.25 12.70 8.38
CA ASP A 174 -12.04 12.32 9.12
C ASP A 174 -12.34 11.43 10.33
N ALA A 175 -13.56 11.52 10.85
CA ALA A 175 -14.00 10.73 12.01
C ALA A 175 -14.44 9.31 11.63
N PHE A 176 -14.56 9.01 10.33
CA PHE A 176 -15.08 7.73 9.87
C PHE A 176 -16.49 7.41 10.40
N ALA A 177 -17.33 8.43 10.51
CA ALA A 177 -18.72 8.28 10.94
C ALA A 177 -19.57 7.50 9.93
N TYR A 178 -19.24 7.62 8.63
CA TYR A 178 -19.90 6.89 7.55
C TYR A 178 -19.26 5.54 7.21
N LEU A 179 -18.34 5.04 8.02
CA LEU A 179 -17.67 3.74 7.78
C LEU A 179 -18.67 2.56 7.61
N PRO A 180 -19.75 2.44 8.38
CA PRO A 180 -20.73 1.37 8.16
C PRO A 180 -21.43 1.45 6.78
N GLN A 181 -21.69 2.67 6.28
CA GLN A 181 -22.25 2.88 4.94
C GLN A 181 -21.24 2.52 3.85
N PHE A 182 -19.98 2.93 4.03
CA PHE A 182 -18.88 2.54 3.14
C PHE A 182 -18.77 1.03 3.04
N ALA A 183 -18.69 0.30 4.16
CA ALA A 183 -18.56 -1.16 4.18
C ALA A 183 -19.71 -1.86 3.43
N ARG A 184 -20.95 -1.37 3.58
CA ARG A 184 -22.11 -1.90 2.83
C ARG A 184 -21.97 -1.68 1.33
N LEU A 185 -21.61 -0.46 0.91
CA LEU A 185 -21.41 -0.11 -0.51
C LEU A 185 -20.26 -0.91 -1.13
N TYR A 186 -19.16 -1.06 -0.39
CA TYR A 186 -18.02 -1.85 -0.79
C TYR A 186 -18.39 -3.32 -1.01
N ASN A 187 -19.01 -3.97 -0.02
CA ASN A 187 -19.45 -5.36 -0.13
C ASN A 187 -20.44 -5.57 -1.28
N SER A 188 -21.43 -4.64 -1.44
CA SER A 188 -22.36 -4.71 -2.59
C SER A 188 -21.63 -4.61 -3.94
N THR A 189 -20.51 -3.87 -4.00
CA THR A 189 -19.68 -3.79 -5.20
C THR A 189 -18.93 -5.10 -5.45
N MET A 190 -18.34 -5.68 -4.40
CA MET A 190 -17.67 -6.98 -4.47
C MET A 190 -18.62 -8.09 -4.87
N ASP A 191 -19.85 -8.11 -4.36
CA ASP A 191 -20.91 -9.06 -4.75
C ASP A 191 -21.25 -8.96 -6.24
N LYS A 192 -21.43 -7.72 -6.76
CA LYS A 192 -21.70 -7.48 -8.19
C LYS A 192 -20.57 -7.94 -9.10
N LEU A 193 -19.34 -7.88 -8.62
CA LEU A 193 -18.15 -8.31 -9.35
C LEU A 193 -17.85 -9.81 -9.18
N SER A 194 -18.61 -10.51 -8.34
CA SER A 194 -18.30 -11.90 -7.93
C SER A 194 -16.86 -12.05 -7.47
N ALA A 195 -16.41 -11.08 -6.63
CA ALA A 195 -15.04 -10.99 -6.17
C ALA A 195 -14.67 -12.17 -5.26
N ASP A 196 -13.39 -12.54 -5.25
CA ASP A 196 -12.85 -13.55 -4.35
C ASP A 196 -13.04 -13.14 -2.88
N GLY A 197 -13.15 -14.11 -1.98
CA GLY A 197 -13.30 -13.90 -0.53
C GLY A 197 -12.21 -13.03 0.11
N PHE A 198 -11.03 -13.02 -0.49
CA PHE A 198 -9.92 -12.15 -0.09
C PHE A 198 -10.29 -10.65 -0.06
N TYR A 199 -11.22 -10.23 -0.91
CA TYR A 199 -11.65 -8.82 -0.99
C TYR A 199 -12.74 -8.44 0.02
N TYR A 200 -13.20 -9.35 0.88
CA TYR A 200 -14.19 -9.04 1.91
C TYR A 200 -13.52 -8.81 3.26
N PHE A 201 -13.48 -7.55 3.67
CA PHE A 201 -12.87 -7.16 4.93
C PHE A 201 -13.87 -7.21 6.09
N ASN A 202 -13.42 -7.70 7.23
CA ASN A 202 -14.23 -7.79 8.44
C ASN A 202 -14.18 -6.51 9.29
N ASP A 203 -15.01 -6.44 10.33
CA ASP A 203 -15.07 -5.29 11.24
C ASP A 203 -13.74 -5.03 11.96
N ALA A 204 -12.94 -6.05 12.22
CA ALA A 204 -11.63 -5.89 12.86
C ALA A 204 -10.64 -5.16 11.94
N TYR A 205 -10.65 -5.46 10.64
CA TYR A 205 -9.87 -4.74 9.64
C TYR A 205 -10.26 -3.26 9.60
N TYR A 206 -11.55 -2.94 9.46
CA TYR A 206 -12.02 -1.56 9.41
C TYR A 206 -11.74 -0.79 10.68
N ARG A 207 -11.84 -1.43 11.84
CA ARG A 207 -11.48 -0.82 13.14
C ARG A 207 -9.98 -0.53 13.19
N SER A 208 -9.13 -1.48 12.84
CA SER A 208 -7.68 -1.29 12.80
C SER A 208 -7.27 -0.19 11.82
N LEU A 209 -7.89 -0.15 10.63
CA LEU A 209 -7.67 0.90 9.64
C LEU A 209 -8.04 2.27 10.24
N LYS A 210 -9.21 2.39 10.87
CA LYS A 210 -9.67 3.63 11.51
C LYS A 210 -8.73 4.07 12.64
N GLU A 211 -8.28 3.16 13.47
CA GLU A 211 -7.54 3.47 14.70
C GLU A 211 -6.03 3.65 14.49
N ARG A 212 -5.43 2.91 13.56
CA ARG A 212 -3.98 2.82 13.43
C ARG A 212 -3.38 3.64 12.29
N ILE A 213 -4.09 3.81 11.19
CA ILE A 213 -3.55 4.58 10.07
C ILE A 213 -3.72 6.07 10.34
N ASP A 214 -2.62 6.80 10.27
CA ASP A 214 -2.65 8.27 10.30
C ASP A 214 -2.96 8.86 8.91
N ASN A 215 -3.35 10.15 8.89
CA ASN A 215 -3.53 10.91 7.65
C ASN A 215 -4.39 10.19 6.61
N LYS A 216 -5.59 9.82 7.00
CA LYS A 216 -6.61 9.22 6.14
C LYS A 216 -7.95 9.92 6.31
N PHE A 217 -8.79 9.83 5.31
CA PHE A 217 -10.19 10.27 5.43
C PHE A 217 -11.10 9.38 4.58
N LEU A 218 -12.38 9.43 4.88
CA LEU A 218 -13.43 8.83 4.06
C LEU A 218 -14.06 9.95 3.22
N GLY A 219 -13.93 9.87 1.90
CA GLY A 219 -14.63 10.73 0.97
C GLY A 219 -16.01 10.15 0.70
N VAL A 220 -17.07 10.92 0.95
CA VAL A 220 -18.45 10.47 0.88
C VAL A 220 -19.25 11.36 -0.07
N VAL A 221 -19.97 10.77 -1.02
CA VAL A 221 -20.92 11.49 -1.87
C VAL A 221 -22.33 11.19 -1.39
N LYS A 222 -23.07 12.25 -1.07
CA LYS A 222 -24.44 12.20 -0.55
C LYS A 222 -25.43 12.90 -1.48
N LEU A 223 -26.67 12.39 -1.48
CA LEU A 223 -27.86 13.14 -1.89
C LEU A 223 -28.75 13.26 -0.65
N GLU A 224 -28.98 14.48 -0.18
CA GLU A 224 -29.64 14.73 1.10
C GLU A 224 -28.94 13.93 2.22
N GLU A 225 -29.62 12.98 2.86
CA GLU A 225 -29.07 12.11 3.91
C GLU A 225 -28.59 10.75 3.40
N GLU A 226 -28.82 10.43 2.14
CA GLU A 226 -28.43 9.15 1.57
C GLU A 226 -26.98 9.15 1.09
N VAL A 227 -26.19 8.18 1.52
CA VAL A 227 -24.82 7.94 1.02
C VAL A 227 -24.88 7.10 -0.24
N LEU A 228 -24.46 7.67 -1.36
CA LEU A 228 -24.51 7.04 -2.68
C LEU A 228 -23.18 6.42 -3.11
N SER A 229 -22.07 7.01 -2.66
CA SER A 229 -20.72 6.53 -2.95
C SER A 229 -19.78 6.93 -1.83
N ALA A 230 -18.76 6.12 -1.58
CA ALA A 230 -17.70 6.47 -0.64
C ALA A 230 -16.39 5.79 -1.03
N ALA A 231 -15.25 6.42 -0.67
CA ALA A 231 -13.91 5.88 -0.85
C ALA A 231 -13.03 6.27 0.35
N ILE A 232 -12.11 5.38 0.72
CA ILE A 232 -11.08 5.66 1.72
C ILE A 232 -9.88 6.26 1.01
N PHE A 233 -9.40 7.39 1.52
CA PHE A 233 -8.20 8.06 1.04
C PHE A 233 -7.09 7.95 2.07
N PHE A 234 -5.90 7.57 1.62
CA PHE A 234 -4.66 7.62 2.40
C PHE A 234 -3.82 8.80 1.94
N CYS A 235 -3.30 9.57 2.87
CA CYS A 235 -2.50 10.77 2.58
C CYS A 235 -1.15 10.65 3.28
N HIS A 236 -0.13 10.28 2.55
CA HIS A 236 1.26 10.32 2.99
C HIS A 236 2.05 11.27 2.08
N PRO A 237 2.13 12.58 2.41
CA PRO A 237 2.79 13.53 1.50
C PRO A 237 4.20 13.09 1.12
N PRO A 238 4.56 13.15 -0.19
CA PRO A 238 3.80 13.77 -1.29
C PRO A 238 2.73 12.88 -1.95
N TYR A 239 2.46 11.70 -1.42
CA TYR A 239 1.57 10.71 -2.05
C TYR A 239 0.16 10.75 -1.47
N GLY A 240 -0.84 10.46 -2.32
CA GLY A 240 -2.23 10.23 -1.94
C GLY A 240 -2.82 9.05 -2.74
N HIS A 241 -3.65 8.24 -2.09
CA HIS A 241 -4.26 7.03 -2.68
C HIS A 241 -5.72 6.88 -2.29
N TYR A 242 -6.52 6.20 -3.14
CA TYR A 242 -7.90 5.80 -2.86
C TYR A 242 -8.21 4.42 -3.43
#